data_9bf40394654eb6fc328f1509008be8e2
#
_entry.id   9bf40394654eb6fc328f1509008be8e2
#
_cell.length_a   1.000
_cell.length_b   1.000
_cell.length_c   1.000
_cell.angle_alpha   90.00
_cell.angle_beta   90.00
_cell.angle_gamma   90.00
#
_symmetry.space_group_name_H-M   'P 1'
#
loop_
_entity.id
_entity.type
_entity.pdbx_description
1 polymer ?
#
loop_
_entity_poly.entity_id
_entity_poly.type
_entity_poly.pdbx_seq_one_letter_code
_entity_poly.pdbx_strand_id
1 'polypeptide(L)'
;MRQRVRFCTSADGVGIAFAETGKGPPLVRAANWFTHIDLDGQSAVWRHWFDTLSQGRRLLRYDPRGCGLSDRNVDAFSLDHWVADLEAVVDAAGLTRFALIGLCQGGAVAAAYAARHPDRVSRLVLYGSYPYGAYAGDVPDRLAREARALSQMIEVGWGKETGAFREVFASLLMPGAGKNALRSIGEMQRRSASARTARLIWDAFNSFDIREIAPDIKVPTLAFHGRKDAMVPFEAGRHLASLIPEARFVPLETGNHILRPDEAAWTTFRDEFIGFMAPEADAARHHDARLDALTARETEILGGVARGLDNREIADLLRITEKTVRNHLSTIYAKLGLASRAQAIVAAREAGLGQG
;
A
#
# COMPACT_ATOMS: atom_id res chain seq x y z
N MET A 1 13.73 -12.38 -13.18
CA MET A 1 13.51 -13.11 -11.92
C MET A 1 13.04 -14.52 -12.22
N ARG A 2 13.66 -15.59 -11.68
CA ARG A 2 13.10 -16.95 -11.78
C ARG A 2 11.97 -17.07 -10.77
N GLN A 3 10.74 -17.19 -11.22
CA GLN A 3 9.56 -17.50 -10.41
C GLN A 3 9.13 -18.95 -10.65
N ARG A 4 8.56 -19.58 -9.64
CA ARG A 4 7.95 -20.92 -9.75
C ARG A 4 6.45 -20.76 -9.54
N VAL A 5 5.70 -20.97 -10.62
CA VAL A 5 4.24 -20.97 -10.55
C VAL A 5 3.76 -22.28 -9.93
N ARG A 6 2.81 -22.15 -9.01
CA ARG A 6 2.10 -23.25 -8.32
C ARG A 6 0.61 -23.00 -8.39
N PHE A 7 -0.17 -24.00 -8.06
CA PHE A 7 -1.63 -23.91 -8.07
C PHE A 7 -2.18 -24.43 -6.74
N CYS A 8 -3.29 -23.87 -6.30
CA CYS A 8 -4.11 -24.37 -5.20
C CYS A 8 -5.58 -24.26 -5.60
N THR A 9 -6.46 -24.77 -4.76
CA THR A 9 -7.91 -24.75 -4.99
C THR A 9 -8.56 -23.95 -3.87
N SER A 10 -9.36 -22.96 -4.21
CA SER A 10 -10.18 -22.18 -3.27
C SER A 10 -11.31 -23.06 -2.70
N ALA A 11 -11.94 -22.59 -1.62
CA ALA A 11 -12.97 -23.36 -0.89
C ALA A 11 -14.16 -23.78 -1.77
N ASP A 12 -14.46 -23.03 -2.83
CA ASP A 12 -15.53 -23.30 -3.80
C ASP A 12 -15.07 -24.07 -5.05
N GLY A 13 -13.84 -24.59 -5.04
CA GLY A 13 -13.30 -25.42 -6.12
C GLY A 13 -12.57 -24.66 -7.23
N VAL A 14 -12.47 -23.34 -7.16
CA VAL A 14 -11.77 -22.52 -8.17
C VAL A 14 -10.25 -22.70 -8.05
N GLY A 15 -9.60 -23.02 -9.16
CA GLY A 15 -8.14 -23.12 -9.25
C GLY A 15 -7.46 -21.74 -9.24
N ILE A 16 -6.52 -21.53 -8.32
CA ILE A 16 -5.80 -20.27 -8.14
C ILE A 16 -4.30 -20.49 -8.40
N ALA A 17 -3.75 -19.73 -9.35
CA ALA A 17 -2.32 -19.73 -9.66
C ALA A 17 -1.60 -18.72 -8.76
N PHE A 18 -0.45 -19.12 -8.19
CA PHE A 18 0.40 -18.25 -7.37
C PHE A 18 1.88 -18.47 -7.64
N ALA A 19 2.70 -17.49 -7.32
CA ALA A 19 4.14 -17.55 -7.48
C ALA A 19 4.87 -16.82 -6.37
N GLU A 20 6.07 -17.30 -6.06
CA GLU A 20 6.96 -16.70 -5.06
C GLU A 20 8.23 -16.17 -5.70
N THR A 21 8.72 -15.03 -5.20
CA THR A 21 9.98 -14.43 -5.61
C THR A 21 10.71 -13.84 -4.40
N GLY A 22 12.05 -13.81 -4.45
CA GLY A 22 12.86 -13.31 -3.33
C GLY A 22 13.07 -14.34 -2.22
N LYS A 23 13.69 -13.90 -1.13
CA LYS A 23 13.97 -14.67 0.09
C LYS A 23 13.86 -13.76 1.31
N GLY A 24 13.50 -14.32 2.47
CA GLY A 24 13.35 -13.58 3.72
C GLY A 24 11.93 -13.69 4.30
N PRO A 25 11.54 -12.79 5.20
CA PRO A 25 10.20 -12.76 5.78
C PRO A 25 9.11 -12.69 4.70
N PRO A 26 7.99 -13.41 4.85
CA PRO A 26 6.96 -13.47 3.84
C PRO A 26 6.17 -12.16 3.75
N LEU A 27 5.99 -11.66 2.53
CA LEU A 27 5.09 -10.59 2.15
C LEU A 27 4.11 -11.14 1.12
N VAL A 28 2.82 -11.04 1.40
CA VAL A 28 1.76 -11.45 0.47
C VAL A 28 1.15 -10.22 -0.18
N ARG A 29 1.02 -10.22 -1.50
CA ARG A 29 0.26 -9.21 -2.21
C ARG A 29 -1.14 -9.74 -2.50
N ALA A 30 -2.16 -9.19 -1.85
CA ALA A 30 -3.53 -9.42 -2.25
C ALA A 30 -3.72 -9.01 -3.71
N ALA A 31 -4.28 -9.91 -4.51
CA ALA A 31 -4.43 -9.67 -5.93
C ALA A 31 -5.36 -8.47 -6.17
N ASN A 32 -5.00 -7.66 -7.14
CA ASN A 32 -5.84 -6.57 -7.65
C ASN A 32 -6.35 -6.93 -9.06
N TRP A 33 -7.18 -6.07 -9.60
CA TRP A 33 -7.80 -6.24 -10.91
C TRP A 33 -6.76 -6.46 -12.03
N PHE A 34 -7.06 -7.36 -12.96
CA PHE A 34 -6.29 -7.73 -14.15
C PHE A 34 -4.78 -7.97 -13.92
N THR A 35 -4.45 -8.95 -13.11
CA THR A 35 -3.07 -9.45 -12.98
C THR A 35 -2.79 -10.62 -13.93
N HIS A 36 -1.53 -10.87 -14.19
CA HIS A 36 -1.05 -12.06 -14.88
C HIS A 36 0.38 -12.35 -14.43
N ILE A 37 0.57 -13.37 -13.63
CA ILE A 37 1.85 -13.70 -12.98
C ILE A 37 3.03 -13.70 -13.97
N ASP A 38 2.87 -14.28 -15.15
CA ASP A 38 3.96 -14.36 -16.13
C ASP A 38 4.30 -13.02 -16.80
N LEU A 39 3.34 -12.09 -16.81
CA LEU A 39 3.51 -10.80 -17.48
C LEU A 39 3.94 -9.69 -16.53
N ASP A 40 3.40 -9.70 -15.32
CA ASP A 40 3.59 -8.67 -14.31
C ASP A 40 5.08 -8.37 -14.07
N GLY A 41 5.90 -9.41 -13.89
CA GLY A 41 7.33 -9.28 -13.60
C GLY A 41 8.17 -8.70 -14.75
N GLN A 42 7.63 -8.66 -15.98
CA GLN A 42 8.26 -8.08 -17.16
C GLN A 42 7.62 -6.75 -17.57
N SER A 43 6.51 -6.39 -16.93
CA SER A 43 5.74 -5.18 -17.22
C SER A 43 6.54 -3.92 -16.92
N ALA A 44 6.56 -2.97 -17.84
CA ALA A 44 7.11 -1.63 -17.63
C ALA A 44 6.42 -0.88 -16.48
N VAL A 45 5.21 -1.32 -16.10
CA VAL A 45 4.37 -0.71 -15.05
C VAL A 45 4.64 -1.32 -13.69
N TRP A 46 4.84 -2.65 -13.60
CA TRP A 46 4.88 -3.37 -12.33
C TRP A 46 6.26 -3.82 -11.87
N ARG A 47 7.23 -3.92 -12.77
CA ARG A 47 8.55 -4.49 -12.46
C ARG A 47 9.21 -3.83 -11.25
N HIS A 48 9.27 -2.51 -11.20
CA HIS A 48 9.91 -1.77 -10.09
C HIS A 48 9.18 -1.97 -8.75
N TRP A 49 7.85 -2.16 -8.78
CA TRP A 49 7.08 -2.55 -7.59
C TRP A 49 7.55 -3.89 -7.05
N PHE A 50 7.63 -4.90 -7.91
CA PHE A 50 8.02 -6.24 -7.46
C PHE A 50 9.48 -6.33 -7.06
N ASP A 51 10.37 -5.61 -7.72
CA ASP A 51 11.77 -5.50 -7.33
C ASP A 51 11.87 -4.91 -5.91
N THR A 52 11.12 -3.87 -5.60
CA THR A 52 11.07 -3.25 -4.25
C THR A 52 10.38 -4.15 -3.21
N LEU A 53 9.22 -4.73 -3.53
CA LEU A 53 8.48 -5.56 -2.59
C LEU A 53 9.21 -6.87 -2.24
N SER A 54 10.00 -7.41 -3.17
CA SER A 54 10.79 -8.64 -2.95
C SER A 54 12.19 -8.40 -2.39
N GLN A 55 12.62 -7.15 -2.24
CA GLN A 55 13.93 -6.83 -1.69
C GLN A 55 14.02 -7.26 -0.21
N GLY A 56 14.84 -8.29 0.07
CA GLY A 56 14.98 -8.86 1.41
C GLY A 56 13.73 -9.59 1.92
N ARG A 57 12.75 -9.91 1.06
CA ARG A 57 11.47 -10.55 1.41
C ARG A 57 11.12 -11.66 0.44
N ARG A 58 10.39 -12.67 0.92
CA ARG A 58 9.72 -13.68 0.10
C ARG A 58 8.35 -13.13 -0.31
N LEU A 59 8.28 -12.53 -1.50
CA LEU A 59 7.04 -11.98 -2.06
C LEU A 59 6.20 -13.10 -2.67
N LEU A 60 4.99 -13.30 -2.15
CA LEU A 60 3.95 -14.17 -2.69
C LEU A 60 2.93 -13.32 -3.47
N ARG A 61 2.67 -13.71 -4.71
CA ARG A 61 1.67 -13.10 -5.59
C ARG A 61 0.78 -14.16 -6.18
N TYR A 62 -0.46 -13.84 -6.49
CA TYR A 62 -1.38 -14.74 -7.16
C TYR A 62 -2.25 -13.99 -8.17
N ASP A 63 -2.75 -14.70 -9.17
CA ASP A 63 -3.79 -14.22 -10.05
C ASP A 63 -5.15 -14.48 -9.39
N PRO A 64 -6.04 -13.47 -9.27
CA PRO A 64 -7.36 -13.72 -8.70
C PRO A 64 -8.19 -14.59 -9.62
N ARG A 65 -9.24 -15.24 -9.10
CA ARG A 65 -10.22 -15.95 -9.90
C ARG A 65 -10.64 -15.16 -11.13
N GLY A 66 -10.79 -15.82 -12.25
CA GLY A 66 -11.14 -15.20 -13.52
C GLY A 66 -9.98 -14.53 -14.26
N CYS A 67 -8.78 -14.43 -13.67
CA CYS A 67 -7.64 -13.70 -14.25
C CYS A 67 -6.40 -14.58 -14.44
N GLY A 68 -5.54 -14.14 -15.35
CA GLY A 68 -4.18 -14.66 -15.55
C GLY A 68 -4.14 -16.16 -15.79
N LEU A 69 -3.39 -16.85 -14.95
CA LEU A 69 -3.21 -18.30 -14.95
C LEU A 69 -4.19 -19.05 -14.03
N SER A 70 -5.01 -18.35 -13.25
CA SER A 70 -6.11 -18.94 -12.48
C SER A 70 -7.27 -19.33 -13.38
N ASP A 71 -8.22 -20.11 -12.85
CA ASP A 71 -9.40 -20.53 -13.59
C ASP A 71 -10.15 -19.33 -14.18
N ARG A 72 -10.36 -19.35 -15.49
CA ARG A 72 -10.91 -18.23 -16.28
C ARG A 72 -12.45 -18.24 -16.36
N ASN A 73 -13.05 -19.41 -16.32
CA ASN A 73 -14.51 -19.59 -16.42
C ASN A 73 -15.13 -19.55 -15.02
N VAL A 74 -15.19 -18.37 -14.44
CA VAL A 74 -15.75 -18.13 -13.12
C VAL A 74 -16.82 -17.05 -13.25
N ASP A 75 -17.96 -17.25 -12.62
CA ASP A 75 -19.10 -16.33 -12.63
C ASP A 75 -19.36 -15.68 -11.26
N ALA A 76 -18.81 -16.25 -10.19
CA ALA A 76 -19.02 -15.77 -8.82
C ALA A 76 -17.83 -14.91 -8.35
N PHE A 77 -18.12 -13.63 -8.13
CA PHE A 77 -17.16 -12.63 -7.65
C PHE A 77 -17.77 -11.86 -6.47
N SER A 78 -17.08 -11.88 -5.34
CA SER A 78 -17.42 -11.08 -4.16
C SER A 78 -16.19 -10.88 -3.29
N LEU A 79 -16.26 -9.99 -2.31
CA LEU A 79 -15.21 -9.82 -1.32
C LEU A 79 -14.87 -11.13 -0.62
N ASP A 80 -15.89 -11.91 -0.22
CA ASP A 80 -15.68 -13.20 0.48
C ASP A 80 -15.00 -14.25 -0.39
N HIS A 81 -15.34 -14.33 -1.68
CA HIS A 81 -14.64 -15.19 -2.60
C HIS A 81 -13.15 -14.81 -2.74
N TRP A 82 -12.83 -13.53 -2.84
CA TRP A 82 -11.43 -13.08 -2.93
C TRP A 82 -10.64 -13.27 -1.62
N VAL A 83 -11.30 -13.14 -0.47
CA VAL A 83 -10.71 -13.48 0.83
C VAL A 83 -10.43 -14.97 0.92
N ALA A 84 -11.35 -15.83 0.48
CA ALA A 84 -11.15 -17.28 0.44
C ALA A 84 -10.03 -17.70 -0.55
N ASP A 85 -9.91 -17.02 -1.70
CA ASP A 85 -8.79 -17.23 -2.63
C ASP A 85 -7.44 -16.90 -1.97
N LEU A 86 -7.37 -15.76 -1.28
CA LEU A 86 -6.16 -15.38 -0.53
C LEU A 86 -5.83 -16.41 0.55
N GLU A 87 -6.82 -16.90 1.29
CA GLU A 87 -6.64 -17.94 2.31
C GLU A 87 -6.09 -19.23 1.72
N ALA A 88 -6.70 -19.73 0.64
CA ALA A 88 -6.21 -20.93 -0.05
C ALA A 88 -4.75 -20.78 -0.53
N VAL A 89 -4.38 -19.61 -1.02
CA VAL A 89 -3.01 -19.32 -1.50
C VAL A 89 -2.00 -19.32 -0.35
N VAL A 90 -2.29 -18.64 0.77
CA VAL A 90 -1.35 -18.57 1.90
C VAL A 90 -1.22 -19.93 2.61
N ASP A 91 -2.29 -20.73 2.64
CA ASP A 91 -2.27 -22.10 3.18
C ASP A 91 -1.44 -23.02 2.30
N ALA A 92 -1.64 -22.98 0.99
CA ALA A 92 -0.84 -23.77 0.02
C ALA A 92 0.63 -23.36 -0.01
N ALA A 93 0.95 -22.12 0.35
CA ALA A 93 2.32 -21.63 0.51
C ALA A 93 2.92 -21.97 1.87
N GLY A 94 2.17 -22.55 2.81
CA GLY A 94 2.60 -22.90 4.16
C GLY A 94 2.87 -21.69 5.04
N LEU A 95 2.16 -20.58 4.83
CA LEU A 95 2.37 -19.34 5.58
C LEU A 95 1.47 -19.30 6.83
N THR A 96 2.06 -19.32 8.00
CA THR A 96 1.34 -19.17 9.28
C THR A 96 1.20 -17.70 9.68
N ARG A 97 2.24 -16.88 9.44
CA ARG A 97 2.23 -15.43 9.70
C ARG A 97 3.02 -14.69 8.63
N PHE A 98 2.48 -13.59 8.12
CA PHE A 98 3.04 -12.84 7.01
C PHE A 98 2.63 -11.37 7.05
N ALA A 99 3.38 -10.51 6.38
CA ALA A 99 2.92 -9.16 6.08
C ALA A 99 2.02 -9.18 4.84
N LEU A 100 1.03 -8.31 4.81
CA LEU A 100 0.04 -8.26 3.74
C LEU A 100 0.00 -6.87 3.11
N ILE A 101 0.05 -6.81 1.77
CA ILE A 101 -0.14 -5.57 1.02
C ILE A 101 -1.32 -5.70 0.07
N GLY A 102 -2.22 -4.72 0.10
CA GLY A 102 -3.32 -4.57 -0.84
C GLY A 102 -3.24 -3.25 -1.62
N LEU A 103 -3.40 -3.35 -2.95
CA LEU A 103 -3.42 -2.20 -3.85
C LEU A 103 -4.83 -2.06 -4.44
N CYS A 104 -5.34 -0.84 -4.55
CA CYS A 104 -6.66 -0.54 -5.10
C CYS A 104 -7.75 -1.39 -4.40
N GLN A 105 -8.61 -2.11 -5.15
CA GLN A 105 -9.62 -3.02 -4.57
C GLN A 105 -9.00 -4.21 -3.81
N GLY A 106 -7.76 -4.62 -4.13
CA GLY A 106 -7.02 -5.61 -3.34
C GLY A 106 -6.77 -5.16 -1.89
N GLY A 107 -6.86 -3.87 -1.62
CA GLY A 107 -6.82 -3.32 -0.28
C GLY A 107 -8.02 -3.70 0.57
N ALA A 108 -9.23 -3.76 -0.01
CA ALA A 108 -10.42 -4.25 0.69
C ALA A 108 -10.31 -5.74 1.04
N VAL A 109 -9.75 -6.55 0.12
CA VAL A 109 -9.47 -7.97 0.39
C VAL A 109 -8.46 -8.12 1.51
N ALA A 110 -7.36 -7.35 1.47
CA ALA A 110 -6.32 -7.38 2.50
C ALA A 110 -6.85 -6.92 3.86
N ALA A 111 -7.65 -5.85 3.89
CA ALA A 111 -8.28 -5.33 5.10
C ALA A 111 -9.25 -6.33 5.72
N ALA A 112 -10.14 -6.92 4.91
CA ALA A 112 -11.09 -7.93 5.36
C ALA A 112 -10.38 -9.19 5.88
N TYR A 113 -9.31 -9.64 5.21
CA TYR A 113 -8.49 -10.75 5.68
C TYR A 113 -7.80 -10.43 7.00
N ALA A 114 -7.20 -9.25 7.14
CA ALA A 114 -6.50 -8.84 8.36
C ALA A 114 -7.44 -8.71 9.58
N ALA A 115 -8.67 -8.25 9.36
CA ALA A 115 -9.70 -8.19 10.42
C ALA A 115 -10.16 -9.60 10.86
N ARG A 116 -10.32 -10.53 9.92
CA ARG A 116 -10.76 -11.91 10.19
C ARG A 116 -9.65 -12.80 10.77
N HIS A 117 -8.39 -12.53 10.42
CA HIS A 117 -7.22 -13.36 10.76
C HIS A 117 -6.07 -12.51 11.36
N PRO A 118 -6.30 -11.77 12.46
CA PRO A 118 -5.29 -10.84 13.02
C PRO A 118 -4.01 -11.56 13.46
N ASP A 119 -4.08 -12.82 13.87
CA ASP A 119 -2.91 -13.61 14.29
C ASP A 119 -2.02 -14.01 13.10
N ARG A 120 -2.58 -14.08 11.89
CA ARG A 120 -1.85 -14.43 10.66
C ARG A 120 -1.20 -13.24 9.98
N VAL A 121 -1.68 -12.02 10.20
CA VAL A 121 -1.14 -10.81 9.59
C VAL A 121 -0.25 -10.07 10.56
N SER A 122 1.03 -9.90 10.22
CA SER A 122 1.99 -9.19 11.07
C SER A 122 1.96 -7.69 10.87
N ARG A 123 1.72 -7.23 9.65
CA ARG A 123 1.60 -5.82 9.23
C ARG A 123 0.71 -5.73 8.01
N LEU A 124 -0.06 -4.66 7.90
CA LEU A 124 -0.92 -4.37 6.74
C LEU A 124 -0.45 -3.10 6.02
N VAL A 125 -0.29 -3.19 4.72
CA VAL A 125 -0.02 -2.04 3.86
C VAL A 125 -1.16 -1.87 2.87
N LEU A 126 -1.72 -0.67 2.79
CA LEU A 126 -2.81 -0.31 1.88
C LEU A 126 -2.35 0.81 0.95
N TYR A 127 -2.52 0.63 -0.36
CA TYR A 127 -2.13 1.62 -1.34
C TYR A 127 -3.27 1.92 -2.31
N GLY A 128 -3.67 3.20 -2.43
CA GLY A 128 -4.74 3.62 -3.33
C GLY A 128 -6.07 2.92 -3.08
N SER A 129 -6.31 2.49 -1.84
CA SER A 129 -7.46 1.67 -1.44
C SER A 129 -8.59 2.52 -0.91
N TYR A 130 -9.79 1.96 -0.83
CA TYR A 130 -11.03 2.65 -0.46
C TYR A 130 -11.95 1.72 0.35
N PRO A 131 -12.82 2.26 1.22
CA PRO A 131 -13.61 1.44 2.14
C PRO A 131 -14.89 0.88 1.52
N TYR A 132 -15.39 1.44 0.43
CA TYR A 132 -16.62 1.00 -0.23
C TYR A 132 -16.60 1.30 -1.72
N GLY A 133 -17.29 0.49 -2.51
CA GLY A 133 -17.48 0.69 -3.94
C GLY A 133 -18.63 1.64 -4.27
N ALA A 134 -18.74 2.01 -5.52
CA ALA A 134 -19.69 3.01 -6.01
C ALA A 134 -21.18 2.56 -5.97
N TYR A 135 -21.43 1.28 -5.69
CA TYR A 135 -22.80 0.73 -5.57
C TYR A 135 -23.24 0.53 -4.11
N ALA A 136 -22.44 0.91 -3.12
CA ALA A 136 -22.86 0.91 -1.73
C ALA A 136 -24.05 1.87 -1.54
N GLY A 137 -25.03 1.48 -0.70
CA GLY A 137 -26.37 2.07 -0.69
C GLY A 137 -26.48 3.55 -0.29
N ASP A 138 -25.46 4.09 0.40
CA ASP A 138 -25.42 5.50 0.88
C ASP A 138 -24.42 6.38 0.12
N VAL A 139 -23.99 5.93 -1.05
CA VAL A 139 -23.04 6.63 -1.91
C VAL A 139 -23.77 7.55 -2.88
N PRO A 140 -23.24 8.75 -3.21
CA PRO A 140 -23.87 9.63 -4.16
C PRO A 140 -24.16 8.97 -5.51
N ASP A 141 -25.38 9.10 -6.03
CA ASP A 141 -25.82 8.51 -7.31
C ASP A 141 -24.90 8.81 -8.50
N ARG A 142 -24.16 9.92 -8.45
CA ARG A 142 -23.17 10.27 -9.46
C ARG A 142 -22.09 9.19 -9.59
N LEU A 143 -21.56 8.70 -8.48
CA LEU A 143 -20.50 7.67 -8.47
C LEU A 143 -21.03 6.35 -9.05
N ALA A 144 -22.24 5.95 -8.67
CA ALA A 144 -22.88 4.77 -9.24
C ALA A 144 -23.12 4.88 -10.75
N ARG A 145 -23.49 6.07 -11.24
CA ARG A 145 -23.65 6.32 -12.69
C ARG A 145 -22.33 6.25 -13.44
N GLU A 146 -21.27 6.84 -12.89
CA GLU A 146 -19.92 6.78 -13.46
C GLU A 146 -19.41 5.33 -13.52
N ALA A 147 -19.56 4.57 -12.43
CA ALA A 147 -19.17 3.17 -12.38
C ALA A 147 -19.92 2.29 -13.38
N ARG A 148 -21.25 2.51 -13.58
CA ARG A 148 -22.05 1.82 -14.60
C ARG A 148 -21.61 2.18 -16.02
N ALA A 149 -21.28 3.43 -16.29
CA ALA A 149 -20.77 3.85 -17.60
C ALA A 149 -19.42 3.14 -17.92
N LEU A 150 -18.53 3.06 -16.95
CA LEU A 150 -17.26 2.32 -17.09
C LEU A 150 -17.51 0.81 -17.23
N SER A 151 -18.46 0.22 -16.52
CA SER A 151 -18.87 -1.19 -16.67
C SER A 151 -19.29 -1.50 -18.12
N GLN A 152 -20.12 -0.65 -18.72
CA GLN A 152 -20.55 -0.77 -20.13
C GLN A 152 -19.34 -0.60 -21.09
N MET A 153 -18.48 0.35 -20.83
CA MET A 153 -17.25 0.52 -21.63
C MET A 153 -16.33 -0.71 -21.56
N ILE A 154 -16.21 -1.34 -20.40
CA ILE A 154 -15.46 -2.59 -20.24
C ILE A 154 -16.08 -3.68 -21.11
N GLU A 155 -17.38 -3.86 -21.06
CA GLU A 155 -18.09 -4.89 -21.83
C GLU A 155 -17.84 -4.77 -23.35
N VAL A 156 -17.87 -3.56 -23.89
CA VAL A 156 -17.74 -3.36 -25.34
C VAL A 156 -16.30 -3.12 -25.82
N GLY A 157 -15.38 -2.74 -24.95
CA GLY A 157 -14.06 -2.26 -25.33
C GLY A 157 -12.87 -3.09 -24.82
N TRP A 158 -13.06 -3.88 -23.75
CA TRP A 158 -11.97 -4.66 -23.16
C TRP A 158 -11.37 -5.65 -24.14
N GLY A 159 -10.04 -5.66 -24.23
CA GLY A 159 -9.33 -6.56 -25.12
C GLY A 159 -9.32 -6.19 -26.60
N LYS A 160 -10.02 -5.14 -27.03
CA LYS A 160 -9.98 -4.67 -28.41
C LYS A 160 -8.62 -4.07 -28.75
N GLU A 161 -8.17 -4.27 -29.98
CA GLU A 161 -6.89 -3.73 -30.47
C GLU A 161 -6.92 -2.21 -30.70
N THR A 162 -8.11 -1.62 -30.85
CA THR A 162 -8.27 -0.17 -31.05
C THR A 162 -7.82 0.62 -29.81
N GLY A 163 -6.95 1.62 -30.01
CA GLY A 163 -6.25 2.35 -28.95
C GLY A 163 -7.14 3.10 -27.97
N ALA A 164 -8.26 3.69 -28.45
CA ALA A 164 -9.08 4.62 -27.69
C ALA A 164 -9.60 4.07 -26.35
N PHE A 165 -10.08 2.82 -26.31
CA PHE A 165 -10.57 2.21 -25.08
C PHE A 165 -9.45 1.98 -24.06
N ARG A 166 -8.28 1.50 -24.51
CA ARG A 166 -7.11 1.29 -23.65
C ARG A 166 -6.61 2.61 -23.06
N GLU A 167 -6.65 3.69 -23.86
CA GLU A 167 -6.21 5.01 -23.43
C GLU A 167 -7.06 5.57 -22.30
N VAL A 168 -8.38 5.31 -22.29
CA VAL A 168 -9.27 5.74 -21.19
C VAL A 168 -8.82 5.14 -19.86
N PHE A 169 -8.70 3.81 -19.77
CA PHE A 169 -8.28 3.17 -18.52
C PHE A 169 -6.83 3.49 -18.14
N ALA A 170 -5.95 3.54 -19.12
CA ALA A 170 -4.57 3.90 -18.87
C ALA A 170 -4.42 5.34 -18.37
N SER A 171 -5.25 6.27 -18.87
CA SER A 171 -5.27 7.66 -18.39
C SER A 171 -5.84 7.81 -16.98
N LEU A 172 -6.72 6.92 -16.54
CA LEU A 172 -7.18 6.87 -15.15
C LEU A 172 -6.14 6.28 -14.21
N LEU A 173 -5.45 5.23 -14.66
CA LEU A 173 -4.44 4.55 -13.83
C LEU A 173 -3.12 5.32 -13.76
N MET A 174 -2.71 5.92 -14.87
CA MET A 174 -1.41 6.60 -15.00
C MET A 174 -1.51 7.78 -15.98
N PRO A 175 -2.13 8.90 -15.60
CA PRO A 175 -2.29 10.06 -16.51
C PRO A 175 -0.97 10.63 -17.03
N GLY A 176 0.13 10.43 -16.29
CA GLY A 176 1.47 10.85 -16.68
C GLY A 176 2.28 9.78 -17.46
N ALA A 177 1.67 8.68 -17.89
CA ALA A 177 2.39 7.56 -18.50
C ALA A 177 2.79 7.81 -19.95
N GLY A 178 4.00 7.40 -20.31
CA GLY A 178 4.45 7.35 -21.70
C GLY A 178 3.85 6.17 -22.48
N LYS A 179 3.95 6.23 -23.82
CA LYS A 179 3.37 5.24 -24.75
C LYS A 179 3.69 3.77 -24.40
N ASN A 180 4.88 3.48 -23.91
CA ASN A 180 5.28 2.11 -23.55
C ASN A 180 4.50 1.58 -22.34
N ALA A 181 4.27 2.39 -21.31
CA ALA A 181 3.46 2.01 -20.16
C ALA A 181 1.99 1.81 -20.55
N LEU A 182 1.42 2.71 -21.38
CA LEU A 182 0.06 2.58 -21.90
C LEU A 182 -0.12 1.28 -22.71
N ARG A 183 0.88 0.93 -23.53
CA ARG A 183 0.87 -0.34 -24.27
C ARG A 183 0.93 -1.54 -23.33
N SER A 184 1.77 -1.49 -22.29
CA SER A 184 1.91 -2.56 -21.29
C SER A 184 0.61 -2.77 -20.49
N ILE A 185 -0.08 -1.69 -20.12
CA ILE A 185 -1.40 -1.77 -19.46
C ILE A 185 -2.41 -2.45 -20.41
N GLY A 186 -2.49 -2.01 -21.65
CA GLY A 186 -3.43 -2.59 -22.62
C GLY A 186 -3.17 -4.05 -22.94
N GLU A 187 -1.91 -4.49 -22.95
CA GLU A 187 -1.56 -5.91 -23.12
C GLU A 187 -1.96 -6.72 -21.88
N MET A 188 -1.70 -6.20 -20.69
CA MET A 188 -2.12 -6.81 -19.43
C MET A 188 -3.63 -6.99 -19.37
N GLN A 189 -4.42 -5.97 -19.71
CA GLN A 189 -5.87 -6.05 -19.78
C GLN A 189 -6.34 -7.20 -20.68
N ARG A 190 -5.82 -7.26 -21.90
CA ARG A 190 -6.22 -8.25 -22.90
C ARG A 190 -5.87 -9.68 -22.47
N ARG A 191 -4.72 -9.88 -21.85
CA ARG A 191 -4.22 -11.21 -21.49
C ARG A 191 -4.73 -11.71 -20.15
N SER A 192 -5.06 -10.82 -19.23
CA SER A 192 -5.50 -11.21 -17.90
C SER A 192 -6.95 -11.70 -17.85
N ALA A 193 -7.90 -11.07 -18.53
CA ALA A 193 -9.32 -11.45 -18.42
C ALA A 193 -10.08 -11.25 -19.72
N SER A 194 -11.21 -11.95 -19.90
CA SER A 194 -12.21 -11.64 -20.94
C SER A 194 -12.97 -10.36 -20.61
N ALA A 195 -13.59 -9.71 -21.59
CA ALA A 195 -14.44 -8.55 -21.38
C ALA A 195 -15.57 -8.83 -20.36
N ARG A 196 -16.24 -9.98 -20.50
CA ARG A 196 -17.27 -10.44 -19.55
C ARG A 196 -16.72 -10.54 -18.13
N THR A 197 -15.61 -11.24 -17.95
CA THR A 197 -15.00 -11.43 -16.64
C THR A 197 -14.53 -10.10 -16.05
N ALA A 198 -13.87 -9.25 -16.83
CA ALA A 198 -13.40 -7.94 -16.39
C ALA A 198 -14.57 -7.05 -15.91
N ARG A 199 -15.74 -7.11 -16.61
CA ARG A 199 -16.96 -6.40 -16.20
C ARG A 199 -17.54 -6.98 -14.90
N LEU A 200 -17.65 -8.30 -14.78
CA LEU A 200 -18.17 -8.94 -13.56
C LEU A 200 -17.32 -8.60 -12.33
N ILE A 201 -15.98 -8.61 -12.48
CA ILE A 201 -15.06 -8.22 -11.42
C ILE A 201 -15.24 -6.72 -11.09
N TRP A 202 -15.37 -5.85 -12.12
CA TRP A 202 -15.64 -4.42 -11.92
C TRP A 202 -16.92 -4.18 -11.12
N ASP A 203 -18.02 -4.83 -11.49
CA ASP A 203 -19.29 -4.70 -10.80
C ASP A 203 -19.21 -5.22 -9.35
N ALA A 204 -18.51 -6.33 -9.13
CA ALA A 204 -18.35 -6.92 -7.81
C ALA A 204 -17.53 -6.02 -6.86
N PHE A 205 -16.42 -5.43 -7.31
CA PHE A 205 -15.66 -4.55 -6.41
C PHE A 205 -16.27 -3.15 -6.25
N ASN A 206 -17.20 -2.76 -7.13
CA ASN A 206 -18.04 -1.60 -6.87
C ASN A 206 -19.19 -1.88 -5.90
N SER A 207 -19.43 -3.15 -5.53
CA SER A 207 -20.50 -3.56 -4.61
C SER A 207 -20.03 -3.85 -3.18
N PHE A 208 -18.72 -3.91 -2.90
CA PHE A 208 -18.25 -4.20 -1.56
C PHE A 208 -18.36 -2.98 -0.63
N ASP A 209 -18.43 -3.27 0.67
CA ASP A 209 -18.35 -2.29 1.76
C ASP A 209 -17.60 -2.92 2.94
N ILE A 210 -16.53 -2.30 3.38
CA ILE A 210 -15.71 -2.76 4.52
C ILE A 210 -15.73 -1.78 5.69
N ARG A 211 -16.61 -0.79 5.68
CA ARG A 211 -16.68 0.23 6.74
C ARG A 211 -16.99 -0.36 8.12
N GLU A 212 -17.79 -1.42 8.16
CA GLU A 212 -18.12 -2.10 9.42
C GLU A 212 -16.99 -3.00 9.94
N ILE A 213 -16.15 -3.54 9.04
CA ILE A 213 -15.04 -4.43 9.41
C ILE A 213 -13.70 -3.71 9.59
N ALA A 214 -13.50 -2.56 8.99
CA ALA A 214 -12.25 -1.82 9.11
C ALA A 214 -11.85 -1.46 10.56
N PRO A 215 -12.80 -1.12 11.48
CA PRO A 215 -12.49 -0.89 12.90
C PRO A 215 -11.96 -2.12 13.65
N ASP A 216 -12.18 -3.32 13.14
CA ASP A 216 -11.70 -4.58 13.75
C ASP A 216 -10.26 -4.93 13.37
N ILE A 217 -9.62 -4.16 12.51
CA ILE A 217 -8.22 -4.34 12.13
C ILE A 217 -7.33 -3.94 13.30
N LYS A 218 -6.64 -4.92 13.91
CA LYS A 218 -5.78 -4.74 15.09
C LYS A 218 -4.29 -4.81 14.79
N VAL A 219 -3.93 -4.98 13.53
CA VAL A 219 -2.54 -5.11 13.11
C VAL A 219 -1.97 -3.75 12.72
N PRO A 220 -0.67 -3.49 12.95
CA PRO A 220 -0.03 -2.25 12.49
C PRO A 220 -0.32 -2.02 11.02
N THR A 221 -0.87 -0.84 10.70
CA THR A 221 -1.34 -0.52 9.35
C THR A 221 -0.71 0.75 8.82
N LEU A 222 -0.21 0.68 7.58
CA LEU A 222 0.30 1.81 6.83
C LEU A 222 -0.50 2.00 5.55
N ALA A 223 -1.14 3.15 5.39
CA ALA A 223 -1.96 3.48 4.23
C ALA A 223 -1.34 4.62 3.41
N PHE A 224 -1.28 4.44 2.09
CA PHE A 224 -0.81 5.42 1.12
C PHE A 224 -1.91 5.82 0.15
N HIS A 225 -1.94 7.10 -0.23
CA HIS A 225 -2.85 7.55 -1.29
C HIS A 225 -2.32 8.78 -2.01
N GLY A 226 -2.49 8.81 -3.34
CA GLY A 226 -2.15 9.96 -4.19
C GLY A 226 -3.13 11.12 -3.97
N ARG A 227 -2.63 12.34 -3.70
CA ARG A 227 -3.51 13.52 -3.49
C ARG A 227 -4.36 13.88 -4.70
N LYS A 228 -3.87 13.56 -5.89
CA LYS A 228 -4.55 13.83 -7.17
C LYS A 228 -4.81 12.54 -7.95
N ASP A 229 -4.94 11.42 -7.23
CA ASP A 229 -5.22 10.12 -7.83
C ASP A 229 -6.45 10.21 -8.74
N ALA A 230 -6.25 9.90 -10.03
CA ALA A 230 -7.27 10.06 -11.06
C ALA A 230 -8.28 8.89 -11.07
N MET A 231 -7.96 7.77 -10.42
CA MET A 231 -8.80 6.57 -10.38
C MET A 231 -9.64 6.50 -9.12
N VAL A 232 -9.01 6.73 -7.96
CA VAL A 232 -9.65 6.66 -6.63
C VAL A 232 -9.47 8.01 -5.92
N PRO A 233 -10.54 8.69 -5.55
CA PRO A 233 -10.44 9.97 -4.86
C PRO A 233 -9.63 9.89 -3.57
N PHE A 234 -8.78 10.89 -3.30
CA PHE A 234 -7.95 10.98 -2.10
C PHE A 234 -8.74 10.81 -0.80
N GLU A 235 -9.93 11.39 -0.74
CA GLU A 235 -10.80 11.31 0.43
C GLU A 235 -11.26 9.87 0.74
N ALA A 236 -11.36 9.01 -0.26
CA ALA A 236 -11.71 7.61 -0.04
C ALA A 236 -10.59 6.86 0.71
N GLY A 237 -9.32 7.09 0.34
CA GLY A 237 -8.18 6.51 1.06
C GLY A 237 -8.00 7.10 2.46
N ARG A 238 -8.21 8.42 2.61
CA ARG A 238 -8.20 9.08 3.91
C ARG A 238 -9.29 8.54 4.84
N HIS A 239 -10.50 8.34 4.29
CA HIS A 239 -11.62 7.75 5.02
C HIS A 239 -11.29 6.31 5.45
N LEU A 240 -10.79 5.45 4.55
CA LEU A 240 -10.38 4.09 4.94
C LEU A 240 -9.36 4.11 6.08
N ALA A 241 -8.32 4.93 5.98
CA ALA A 241 -7.32 5.04 7.04
C ALA A 241 -7.92 5.52 8.37
N SER A 242 -8.89 6.43 8.35
CA SER A 242 -9.55 6.93 9.57
C SER A 242 -10.45 5.90 10.26
N LEU A 243 -10.90 4.85 9.56
CA LEU A 243 -11.68 3.76 10.13
C LEU A 243 -10.82 2.71 10.85
N ILE A 244 -9.53 2.62 10.50
CA ILE A 244 -8.61 1.60 11.05
C ILE A 244 -7.90 2.20 12.27
N PRO A 245 -8.02 1.59 13.47
CA PRO A 245 -7.34 2.09 14.66
C PRO A 245 -5.81 2.19 14.44
N GLU A 246 -5.24 3.33 14.84
CA GLU A 246 -3.80 3.60 14.78
C GLU A 246 -3.15 3.46 13.38
N ALA A 247 -3.94 3.47 12.31
CA ALA A 247 -3.38 3.44 10.97
C ALA A 247 -2.58 4.72 10.68
N ARG A 248 -1.35 4.55 10.23
CA ARG A 248 -0.53 5.65 9.73
C ARG A 248 -0.90 5.93 8.27
N PHE A 249 -1.27 7.18 7.98
CA PHE A 249 -1.64 7.61 6.63
C PHE A 249 -0.56 8.51 6.02
N VAL A 250 -0.08 8.13 4.83
CA VAL A 250 0.95 8.86 4.09
C VAL A 250 0.38 9.36 2.77
N PRO A 251 0.08 10.66 2.65
CA PRO A 251 -0.32 11.27 1.39
C PRO A 251 0.87 11.36 0.43
N LEU A 252 0.64 11.05 -0.85
CA LEU A 252 1.65 11.09 -1.91
C LEU A 252 1.33 12.20 -2.91
N GLU A 253 2.35 12.97 -3.31
CA GLU A 253 2.19 14.05 -4.29
C GLU A 253 2.23 13.49 -5.72
N THR A 254 1.14 12.87 -6.13
CA THR A 254 0.97 12.27 -7.46
C THR A 254 -0.47 12.31 -7.93
N GLY A 255 -0.66 12.29 -9.26
CA GLY A 255 -1.94 12.02 -9.93
C GLY A 255 -2.04 10.59 -10.46
N ASN A 256 -0.94 9.83 -10.42
CA ASN A 256 -0.92 8.45 -10.89
C ASN A 256 -1.48 7.50 -9.81
N HIS A 257 -2.44 6.68 -10.18
CA HIS A 257 -2.92 5.60 -9.32
C HIS A 257 -1.87 4.49 -9.17
N ILE A 258 -1.11 4.21 -10.22
CA ILE A 258 0.05 3.32 -10.19
C ILE A 258 1.30 4.19 -10.31
N LEU A 259 2.12 4.22 -9.24
CA LEU A 259 3.32 5.05 -9.21
C LEU A 259 4.34 4.62 -10.28
N ARG A 260 4.97 5.61 -10.88
CA ARG A 260 6.08 5.43 -11.80
C ARG A 260 7.41 5.46 -11.02
N PRO A 261 8.44 4.76 -11.52
CA PRO A 261 9.74 4.71 -10.84
C PRO A 261 10.49 6.06 -10.82
N ASP A 262 10.13 6.99 -11.70
CA ASP A 262 10.79 8.27 -11.91
C ASP A 262 10.09 9.46 -11.22
N GLU A 263 9.02 9.23 -10.44
CA GLU A 263 8.35 10.28 -9.69
C GLU A 263 8.75 10.32 -8.20
N ALA A 264 8.79 11.51 -7.61
CA ALA A 264 9.16 11.69 -6.21
C ALA A 264 8.27 10.89 -5.23
N ALA A 265 6.99 10.74 -5.58
CA ALA A 265 6.04 9.93 -4.82
C ALA A 265 6.47 8.47 -4.69
N TRP A 266 7.16 7.92 -5.70
CA TRP A 266 7.74 6.57 -5.63
C TRP A 266 8.83 6.47 -4.57
N THR A 267 9.71 7.45 -4.47
CA THR A 267 10.76 7.50 -3.45
C THR A 267 10.13 7.55 -2.06
N THR A 268 9.13 8.42 -1.85
CA THR A 268 8.39 8.51 -0.58
C THR A 268 7.73 7.17 -0.22
N PHE A 269 7.00 6.56 -1.18
CA PHE A 269 6.39 5.24 -0.95
C PHE A 269 7.42 4.19 -0.55
N ARG A 270 8.51 4.09 -1.30
CA ARG A 270 9.57 3.09 -1.08
C ARG A 270 10.19 3.23 0.31
N ASP A 271 10.58 4.45 0.68
CA ASP A 271 11.31 4.70 1.93
C ASP A 271 10.40 4.46 3.14
N GLU A 272 9.14 4.93 3.10
CA GLU A 272 8.13 4.68 4.11
C GLU A 272 7.76 3.20 4.23
N PHE A 273 7.60 2.52 3.09
CA PHE A 273 7.34 1.07 3.04
C PHE A 273 8.50 0.28 3.64
N ILE A 274 9.74 0.57 3.25
CA ILE A 274 10.93 -0.13 3.77
C ILE A 274 11.05 0.08 5.29
N GLY A 275 10.89 1.33 5.77
CA GLY A 275 10.91 1.65 7.19
C GLY A 275 9.83 0.92 7.99
N PHE A 276 8.59 0.92 7.47
CA PHE A 276 7.48 0.21 8.12
C PHE A 276 7.66 -1.31 8.14
N MET A 277 8.29 -1.87 7.11
CA MET A 277 8.53 -3.31 6.98
C MET A 277 9.80 -3.80 7.67
N ALA A 278 10.63 -2.90 8.20
CA ALA A 278 11.81 -3.28 8.97
C ALA A 278 11.40 -4.08 10.23
N PRO A 279 12.19 -5.10 10.66
CA PRO A 279 12.00 -5.75 11.96
C PRO A 279 12.03 -4.70 13.07
N GLU A 280 11.25 -4.91 14.14
CA GLU A 280 11.23 -3.98 15.28
C GLU A 280 12.63 -3.73 15.86
N ALA A 281 13.49 -4.74 15.87
CA ALA A 281 14.90 -4.61 16.27
C ALA A 281 15.72 -3.69 15.33
N ASP A 282 15.40 -3.64 14.04
CA ASP A 282 16.08 -2.76 13.07
C ASP A 282 15.44 -1.37 13.02
N ALA A 283 14.15 -1.25 13.30
CA ALA A 283 13.49 0.03 13.52
C ALA A 283 14.06 0.72 14.78
N ALA A 284 14.27 -0.04 15.86
CA ALA A 284 14.97 0.45 17.05
C ALA A 284 16.42 0.83 16.75
N ARG A 285 17.14 0.06 15.92
CA ARG A 285 18.52 0.38 15.53
C ARG A 285 18.63 1.58 14.58
N HIS A 286 17.68 1.80 13.67
CA HIS A 286 17.64 3.03 12.86
C HIS A 286 17.31 4.25 13.72
N HIS A 287 16.55 4.05 14.77
CA HIS A 287 16.26 5.05 15.79
C HIS A 287 17.52 5.37 16.61
N ASP A 288 18.20 4.33 17.10
CA ASP A 288 19.43 4.45 17.91
C ASP A 288 20.61 5.03 17.10
N ALA A 289 20.80 4.65 15.84
CA ALA A 289 21.93 5.10 15.04
C ALA A 289 21.95 6.63 14.78
N ARG A 290 20.81 7.29 14.73
CA ARG A 290 20.75 8.77 14.68
C ARG A 290 21.01 9.40 16.06
N LEU A 291 20.60 8.74 17.13
CA LEU A 291 20.77 9.21 18.50
C LEU A 291 22.12 8.80 19.12
N ASP A 292 22.75 7.72 18.66
CA ASP A 292 24.08 7.25 19.11
C ASP A 292 25.18 8.30 18.90
N ALA A 293 24.96 9.27 17.99
CA ALA A 293 25.83 10.43 17.83
C ALA A 293 25.66 11.49 18.94
N LEU A 294 24.58 11.40 19.73
CA LEU A 294 24.26 12.37 20.78
C LEU A 294 24.73 11.85 22.15
N THR A 295 25.24 12.78 22.96
CA THR A 295 25.47 12.51 24.38
C THR A 295 24.14 12.43 25.15
N ALA A 296 24.13 11.83 26.32
CA ALA A 296 22.94 11.78 27.20
C ALA A 296 22.35 13.19 27.42
N ARG A 297 23.20 14.21 27.57
CA ARG A 297 22.76 15.60 27.75
C ARG A 297 22.12 16.22 26.50
N GLU A 298 22.64 15.89 25.33
CA GLU A 298 22.06 16.32 24.05
C GLU A 298 20.72 15.64 23.78
N THR A 299 20.57 14.39 24.18
CA THR A 299 19.30 13.64 24.10
C THR A 299 18.24 14.24 25.04
N GLU A 300 18.57 14.63 26.26
CA GLU A 300 17.66 15.30 27.18
C GLU A 300 17.17 16.65 26.61
N ILE A 301 18.07 17.45 26.04
CA ILE A 301 17.75 18.74 25.41
C ILE A 301 16.85 18.53 24.19
N LEU A 302 17.17 17.54 23.35
CA LEU A 302 16.37 17.20 22.18
C LEU A 302 14.97 16.68 22.57
N GLY A 303 14.86 15.95 23.69
CA GLY A 303 13.58 15.56 24.29
C GLY A 303 12.72 16.76 24.73
N GLY A 304 13.34 17.80 25.26
CA GLY A 304 12.66 19.07 25.55
C GLY A 304 12.14 19.77 24.29
N VAL A 305 12.93 19.76 23.22
CA VAL A 305 12.52 20.29 21.90
C VAL A 305 11.34 19.50 21.33
N ALA A 306 11.32 18.18 21.45
CA ALA A 306 10.23 17.31 21.00
C ALA A 306 8.89 17.62 21.69
N ARG A 307 8.95 18.04 22.96
CA ARG A 307 7.78 18.49 23.73
C ARG A 307 7.33 19.91 23.37
N GLY A 308 8.06 20.62 22.53
CA GLY A 308 7.76 21.98 22.11
C GLY A 308 8.24 23.06 23.09
N LEU A 309 9.04 22.72 24.11
CA LEU A 309 9.58 23.66 25.09
C LEU A 309 10.54 24.65 24.41
N ASP A 310 10.53 25.91 24.85
CA ASP A 310 11.51 26.91 24.40
C ASP A 310 12.88 26.71 25.10
N ASN A 311 13.87 27.52 24.72
CA ASN A 311 15.23 27.35 25.28
C ASN A 311 15.30 27.72 26.76
N ARG A 312 14.45 28.62 27.23
CA ARG A 312 14.36 29.00 28.63
C ARG A 312 13.72 27.91 29.47
N GLU A 313 12.62 27.37 29.00
CA GLU A 313 11.91 26.25 29.64
C GLU A 313 12.82 25.00 29.74
N ILE A 314 13.60 24.71 28.67
CA ILE A 314 14.59 23.61 28.68
C ILE A 314 15.73 23.93 29.67
N ALA A 315 16.18 25.16 29.73
CA ALA A 315 17.22 25.58 30.65
C ALA A 315 16.78 25.42 32.12
N ASP A 316 15.57 25.86 32.44
CA ASP A 316 14.96 25.74 33.77
C ASP A 316 14.77 24.27 34.16
N LEU A 317 14.21 23.45 33.26
CA LEU A 317 14.00 22.04 33.47
C LEU A 317 15.30 21.29 33.76
N LEU A 318 16.38 21.63 33.01
CA LEU A 318 17.65 20.91 33.07
C LEU A 318 18.68 21.59 34.03
N ARG A 319 18.29 22.68 34.68
CA ARG A 319 19.13 23.50 35.59
C ARG A 319 20.43 23.94 34.96
N ILE A 320 20.37 24.49 33.75
CA ILE A 320 21.51 25.05 33.00
C ILE A 320 21.18 26.44 32.47
N THR A 321 22.11 27.11 31.83
CA THR A 321 21.84 28.44 31.26
C THR A 321 21.22 28.27 29.86
N GLU A 322 20.40 29.24 29.45
CA GLU A 322 19.84 29.32 28.10
C GLU A 322 20.92 29.35 27.00
N LYS A 323 22.08 29.96 27.31
CA LYS A 323 23.26 29.97 26.44
C LYS A 323 23.78 28.52 26.23
N THR A 324 23.79 27.72 27.29
CA THR A 324 24.22 26.32 27.25
C THR A 324 23.26 25.50 26.38
N VAL A 325 21.93 25.71 26.49
CA VAL A 325 20.94 25.06 25.65
C VAL A 325 21.17 25.40 24.18
N ARG A 326 21.38 26.68 23.83
CA ARG A 326 21.69 27.11 22.45
C ARG A 326 22.93 26.42 21.87
N ASN A 327 23.98 26.33 22.65
CA ASN A 327 25.22 25.69 22.22
C ASN A 327 24.99 24.19 21.92
N HIS A 328 24.31 23.49 22.83
CA HIS A 328 23.96 22.07 22.59
C HIS A 328 23.06 21.90 21.36
N LEU A 329 22.05 22.76 21.16
CA LEU A 329 21.20 22.71 19.98
C LEU A 329 21.98 22.86 18.68
N SER A 330 22.95 23.78 18.64
CA SER A 330 23.85 23.95 17.48
C SER A 330 24.65 22.67 17.20
N THR A 331 25.17 22.04 18.25
CA THR A 331 25.90 20.75 18.14
C THR A 331 24.98 19.62 17.70
N ILE A 332 23.77 19.53 18.27
CA ILE A 332 22.74 18.54 17.90
C ILE A 332 22.38 18.69 16.42
N TYR A 333 22.13 19.92 15.96
CA TYR A 333 21.78 20.18 14.56
C TYR A 333 22.93 19.78 13.61
N ALA A 334 24.17 20.08 13.96
CA ALA A 334 25.33 19.67 13.17
C ALA A 334 25.48 18.13 13.14
N LYS A 335 25.33 17.45 14.27
CA LYS A 335 25.44 15.98 14.37
C LYS A 335 24.34 15.26 13.59
N LEU A 336 23.11 15.79 13.60
CA LEU A 336 21.94 15.19 12.96
C LEU A 336 21.66 15.71 11.54
N GLY A 337 22.48 16.65 11.04
CA GLY A 337 22.28 17.26 9.72
C GLY A 337 21.00 18.09 9.59
N LEU A 338 20.54 18.73 10.68
CA LEU A 338 19.30 19.49 10.74
C LEU A 338 19.55 20.97 10.50
N ALA A 339 18.68 21.61 9.72
CA ALA A 339 18.80 23.04 9.40
C ALA A 339 17.92 23.95 10.28
N SER A 340 16.97 23.42 11.04
CA SER A 340 16.01 24.21 11.81
C SER A 340 15.44 23.48 13.03
N ARG A 341 14.90 24.29 13.98
CA ARG A 341 14.19 23.76 15.15
C ARG A 341 12.95 22.91 14.76
N ALA A 342 12.25 23.31 13.68
CA ALA A 342 11.11 22.54 13.19
C ALA A 342 11.53 21.13 12.75
N GLN A 343 12.66 21.02 12.04
CA GLN A 343 13.23 19.73 11.67
C GLN A 343 13.67 18.92 12.90
N ALA A 344 14.23 19.59 13.92
CA ALA A 344 14.61 18.93 15.16
C ALA A 344 13.41 18.39 15.94
N ILE A 345 12.28 19.11 15.95
CA ILE A 345 11.02 18.63 16.56
C ILE A 345 10.52 17.36 15.87
N VAL A 346 10.52 17.37 14.53
CA VAL A 346 10.08 16.21 13.73
C VAL A 346 11.01 15.01 13.99
N ALA A 347 12.32 15.19 13.82
CA ALA A 347 13.31 14.13 14.01
C ALA A 347 13.27 13.56 15.45
N ALA A 348 13.11 14.40 16.46
CA ALA A 348 13.02 13.97 17.85
C ALA A 348 11.75 13.16 18.15
N ARG A 349 10.61 13.55 17.59
CA ARG A 349 9.33 12.82 17.73
C ARG A 349 9.35 11.51 16.98
N GLU A 350 9.90 11.48 15.77
CA GLU A 350 10.13 10.24 15.02
C GLU A 350 11.04 9.29 15.79
N ALA A 351 12.00 9.85 16.56
CA ALA A 351 12.88 9.15 17.46
C ALA A 351 12.24 8.74 18.81
N GLY A 352 10.91 8.96 19.01
CA GLY A 352 10.19 8.61 20.26
C GLY A 352 10.54 9.50 21.46
N LEU A 353 11.31 10.56 21.26
CA LEU A 353 11.62 11.50 22.31
C LEU A 353 10.42 12.43 22.56
N GLY A 354 10.16 12.76 23.83
CA GLY A 354 9.08 13.67 24.23
C GLY A 354 7.74 13.01 24.58
N GLN A 355 7.68 11.68 24.57
CA GLN A 355 6.56 10.93 25.15
C GLN A 355 6.87 10.65 26.64
N GLY A 356 6.38 11.52 27.51
CA GLY A 356 6.55 11.42 28.96
C GLY A 356 5.77 12.52 29.64
#